data_dd309dbdfc99e15bbad606bc9a23cbdc
#
_entry.id   dd309dbdfc99e15bbad606bc9a23cbdc
#
_cell.length_a   1.000
_cell.length_b   1.000
_cell.length_c   1.000
_cell.angle_alpha   90.00
_cell.angle_beta   90.00
_cell.angle_gamma   90.00
#
_symmetry.space_group_name_H-M   'P 1'
#
loop_
_entity.id
_entity.type
_entity.pdbx_description
1 polymer ?
#
loop_
_entity_poly.entity_id
_entity_poly.type
_entity_poly.pdbx_seq_one_letter_code
_entity_poly.pdbx_strand_id
1 'polypeptide(L)'
;ISLTEDADHTDAVARLRRPARPGVRWTTREQWHVTLRFLGEVDDPAPVVAALDRAVLPAAEARIGPRVGLLGRGVVMLPVAGLDGLAAAVVAATAGIGEPGGDRPFRGHLTLARVRRGGSARGLLGEELDRTFAVREVALVRSHLGAGPARYEVLHVRGLDPAPSAGA
;
A
#
# COMPACT_ATOMS: atom_id res chain seq x y z
N ILE A 1 6.71 2.20 -4.60
CA ILE A 1 5.60 3.06 -5.06
C ILE A 1 4.36 2.60 -4.36
N SER A 2 3.60 3.53 -3.78
CA SER A 2 2.44 3.22 -2.94
C SER A 2 1.32 4.25 -3.12
N LEU A 3 0.14 3.89 -2.61
CA LEU A 3 -0.94 4.83 -2.38
C LEU A 3 -0.82 5.37 -0.95
N THR A 4 -1.04 6.66 -0.79
CA THR A 4 -1.36 7.29 0.48
C THR A 4 -2.88 7.43 0.58
N GLU A 5 -3.44 7.07 1.72
CA GLU A 5 -4.89 7.05 1.88
C GLU A 5 -5.46 8.43 2.20
N ASP A 6 -6.69 8.67 1.75
CA ASP A 6 -7.50 9.82 2.11
C ASP A 6 -7.87 9.81 3.61
N ALA A 7 -8.10 10.99 4.20
CA ALA A 7 -8.35 11.18 5.63
C ALA A 7 -9.53 10.35 6.16
N ASP A 8 -10.64 10.26 5.41
CA ASP A 8 -11.85 9.56 5.84
C ASP A 8 -11.66 8.04 6.00
N HIS A 9 -10.84 7.42 5.14
CA HIS A 9 -10.54 5.98 5.20
C HIS A 9 -9.57 5.68 6.33
N THR A 10 -8.61 6.58 6.53
CA THR A 10 -7.65 6.51 7.62
C THR A 10 -8.36 6.55 8.97
N ASP A 11 -9.43 7.34 9.12
CA ASP A 11 -10.25 7.40 10.33
C ASP A 11 -11.03 6.10 10.58
N ALA A 12 -11.56 5.48 9.52
CA ALA A 12 -12.23 4.18 9.65
C ALA A 12 -11.26 3.09 10.12
N VAL A 13 -10.06 3.04 9.55
CA VAL A 13 -8.98 2.13 10.00
C VAL A 13 -8.56 2.44 11.43
N ALA A 14 -8.51 3.72 11.84
CA ALA A 14 -8.12 4.13 13.18
C ALA A 14 -9.08 3.61 14.27
N ARG A 15 -10.34 3.36 13.95
CA ARG A 15 -11.37 2.85 14.88
C ARG A 15 -11.26 1.35 15.14
N LEU A 16 -10.50 0.59 14.34
CA LEU A 16 -10.28 -0.83 14.57
C LEU A 16 -9.58 -1.06 15.92
N ARG A 17 -9.95 -2.11 16.62
CA ARG A 17 -9.37 -2.45 17.91
C ARG A 17 -7.90 -2.86 17.78
N ARG A 18 -7.06 -2.31 18.64
CA ARG A 18 -5.61 -2.56 18.66
C ARG A 18 -5.14 -2.96 20.05
N PRO A 19 -5.55 -4.14 20.54
CA PRO A 19 -5.12 -4.58 21.85
C PRO A 19 -3.59 -4.74 21.90
N ALA A 20 -2.99 -4.25 22.98
CA ALA A 20 -1.57 -4.50 23.24
C ALA A 20 -1.36 -6.00 23.46
N ARG A 21 -0.41 -6.59 22.73
CA ARG A 21 -0.06 -8.02 22.84
C ARG A 21 1.44 -8.24 22.70
N PRO A 22 2.02 -9.15 23.50
CA PRO A 22 3.41 -9.53 23.33
C PRO A 22 3.70 -10.00 21.89
N GLY A 23 4.77 -9.50 21.31
CA GLY A 23 5.20 -9.86 19.97
C GLY A 23 4.38 -9.24 18.83
N VAL A 24 3.37 -8.42 19.09
CA VAL A 24 2.59 -7.69 18.08
C VAL A 24 2.96 -6.22 18.11
N ARG A 25 3.37 -5.68 16.96
CA ARG A 25 3.63 -4.25 16.77
C ARG A 25 2.65 -3.68 15.76
N TRP A 26 1.75 -2.83 16.25
CA TRP A 26 0.83 -2.09 15.41
C TRP A 26 1.55 -1.02 14.60
N THR A 27 1.11 -0.82 13.39
CA THR A 27 1.52 0.31 12.57
C THR A 27 0.82 1.58 13.01
N THR A 28 1.49 2.71 12.86
CA THR A 28 0.88 4.03 13.10
C THR A 28 0.19 4.54 11.82
N ARG A 29 -0.57 5.61 11.95
CA ARG A 29 -1.29 6.23 10.84
C ARG A 29 -0.34 6.64 9.71
N GLU A 30 0.81 7.19 10.04
CA GLU A 30 1.85 7.63 9.11
C GLU A 30 2.52 6.46 8.37
N GLN A 31 2.32 5.25 8.85
CA GLN A 31 2.84 4.03 8.23
C GLN A 31 1.83 3.33 7.33
N TRP A 32 0.57 3.80 7.31
CA TRP A 32 -0.45 3.16 6.49
C TRP A 32 -0.29 3.55 5.04
N HIS A 33 -0.18 2.55 4.20
CA HIS A 33 -0.09 2.68 2.75
C HIS A 33 -0.38 1.34 2.09
N VAL A 34 -0.75 1.37 0.82
CA VAL A 34 -0.84 0.18 -0.01
C VAL A 34 0.32 0.19 -1.00
N THR A 35 1.21 -0.78 -0.91
CA THR A 35 2.34 -0.90 -1.84
C THR A 35 1.86 -1.44 -3.19
N LEU A 36 2.08 -0.68 -4.26
CA LEU A 36 1.83 -1.11 -5.64
C LEU A 36 3.03 -1.83 -6.23
N ARG A 37 4.23 -1.28 -6.01
CA ARG A 37 5.50 -1.85 -6.45
C ARG A 37 6.61 -1.54 -5.45
N PHE A 38 7.38 -2.55 -5.11
CA PHE A 38 8.66 -2.42 -4.41
C PHE A 38 9.79 -2.38 -5.45
N LEU A 39 10.68 -1.40 -5.34
CA LEU A 39 11.79 -1.21 -6.29
C LEU A 39 13.14 -1.69 -5.76
N GLY A 40 13.19 -2.11 -4.49
CA GLY A 40 14.47 -2.38 -3.83
C GLY A 40 15.25 -1.10 -3.55
N GLU A 41 16.56 -1.21 -3.58
CA GLU A 41 17.46 -0.06 -3.45
C GLU A 41 17.57 0.66 -4.80
N VAL A 42 17.31 1.97 -4.79
CA VAL A 42 17.45 2.86 -5.95
C VAL A 42 18.19 4.09 -5.46
N ASP A 43 19.42 4.27 -5.93
CA ASP A 43 20.30 5.37 -5.50
C ASP A 43 19.76 6.72 -5.97
N ASP A 44 19.36 6.80 -7.23
CA ASP A 44 18.80 8.02 -7.83
C ASP A 44 17.31 7.84 -8.12
N PRO A 45 16.40 8.57 -7.46
CA PRO A 45 14.98 8.51 -7.72
C PRO A 45 14.54 9.20 -9.02
N ALA A 46 15.38 10.05 -9.64
CA ALA A 46 14.99 10.84 -10.81
C ALA A 46 14.48 10.00 -12.00
N PRO A 47 15.10 8.86 -12.36
CA PRO A 47 14.57 7.99 -13.41
C PRO A 47 13.17 7.44 -13.08
N VAL A 48 12.90 7.13 -11.81
CA VAL A 48 11.57 6.64 -11.37
C VAL A 48 10.53 7.74 -11.50
N VAL A 49 10.85 8.95 -11.04
CA VAL A 49 9.98 10.13 -11.17
C VAL A 49 9.63 10.37 -12.63
N ALA A 50 10.65 10.43 -13.49
CA ALA A 50 10.47 10.66 -14.93
C ALA A 50 9.64 9.55 -15.60
N ALA A 51 9.76 8.30 -15.14
CA ALA A 51 8.96 7.17 -15.63
C ALA A 51 7.49 7.30 -15.22
N LEU A 52 7.22 7.65 -13.96
CA LEU A 52 5.86 7.86 -13.46
C LEU A 52 5.17 9.04 -14.15
N ASP A 53 5.89 10.16 -14.36
CA ASP A 53 5.32 11.37 -14.98
C ASP A 53 4.95 11.17 -16.45
N ARG A 54 5.67 10.29 -17.16
CA ARG A 54 5.37 9.95 -18.57
C ARG A 54 4.33 8.85 -18.73
N ALA A 55 4.04 8.10 -17.66
CA ALA A 55 3.15 6.98 -17.74
C ALA A 55 1.67 7.41 -17.76
N VAL A 56 0.85 6.65 -18.48
CA VAL A 56 -0.60 6.68 -18.33
C VAL A 56 -0.95 5.80 -17.13
N LEU A 57 -1.36 6.42 -16.05
CA LEU A 57 -1.77 5.74 -14.82
C LEU A 57 -3.29 5.83 -14.68
N PRO A 58 -4.02 4.73 -14.90
CA PRO A 58 -5.48 4.77 -14.94
C PRO A 58 -6.07 5.14 -13.59
N ALA A 59 -7.17 5.89 -13.60
CA ALA A 59 -8.01 6.05 -12.43
C ALA A 59 -8.39 4.68 -11.87
N ALA A 60 -8.45 4.60 -10.55
CA ALA A 60 -8.80 3.37 -9.86
C ALA A 60 -9.77 3.64 -8.71
N GLU A 61 -10.61 2.66 -8.41
CA GLU A 61 -11.42 2.61 -7.22
C GLU A 61 -10.93 1.46 -6.35
N ALA A 62 -10.52 1.77 -5.14
CA ALA A 62 -10.04 0.79 -4.19
C ALA A 62 -11.13 0.40 -3.19
N ARG A 63 -11.24 -0.88 -2.89
CA ARG A 63 -12.08 -1.41 -1.80
C ARG A 63 -11.20 -2.03 -0.73
N ILE A 64 -11.22 -1.45 0.47
CA ILE A 64 -10.50 -1.94 1.65
C ILE A 64 -11.43 -2.81 2.50
N GLY A 65 -10.98 -4.00 2.84
CA GLY A 65 -11.78 -4.96 3.60
C GLY A 65 -12.03 -6.28 2.84
N PRO A 66 -13.05 -7.05 3.20
CA PRO A 66 -14.11 -6.74 4.19
C PRO A 66 -13.71 -7.02 5.64
N ARG A 67 -12.60 -7.71 5.89
CA ARG A 67 -12.19 -8.15 7.24
C ARG A 67 -10.70 -8.11 7.44
N VAL A 68 -10.29 -7.85 8.67
CA VAL A 68 -8.90 -8.00 9.09
C VAL A 68 -8.46 -9.45 8.93
N GLY A 69 -7.38 -9.64 8.17
CA GLY A 69 -6.82 -10.93 7.82
C GLY A 69 -5.33 -11.05 8.15
N LEU A 70 -4.75 -12.18 7.76
CA LEU A 70 -3.34 -12.49 7.94
C LEU A 70 -2.69 -12.74 6.56
N LEU A 71 -1.63 -12.01 6.25
CA LEU A 71 -0.78 -12.26 5.10
C LEU A 71 0.48 -13.00 5.55
N GLY A 72 0.65 -14.23 5.06
CA GLY A 72 1.73 -15.10 5.51
C GLY A 72 1.62 -15.40 7.01
N ARG A 73 2.76 -15.44 7.70
CA ARG A 73 2.81 -15.80 9.12
C ARG A 73 2.91 -14.62 10.08
N GLY A 74 3.07 -13.40 9.58
CA GLY A 74 3.43 -12.29 10.45
C GLY A 74 2.87 -10.93 10.10
N VAL A 75 1.96 -10.79 9.14
CA VAL A 75 1.39 -9.49 8.77
C VAL A 75 -0.13 -9.52 8.96
N VAL A 76 -0.61 -8.80 9.97
CA VAL A 76 -2.03 -8.51 10.15
C VAL A 76 -2.38 -7.36 9.21
N MET A 77 -3.38 -7.54 8.37
CA MET A 77 -3.68 -6.59 7.29
C MET A 77 -5.17 -6.50 6.99
N LEU A 78 -5.57 -5.45 6.30
CA LEU A 78 -6.80 -5.38 5.52
C LEU A 78 -6.48 -5.64 4.05
N PRO A 79 -7.17 -6.55 3.36
CA PRO A 79 -7.03 -6.68 1.92
C PRO A 79 -7.56 -5.43 1.22
N VAL A 80 -6.96 -5.09 0.09
CA VAL A 80 -7.39 -3.97 -0.75
C VAL A 80 -7.51 -4.47 -2.18
N ALA A 81 -8.71 -4.43 -2.73
CA ALA A 81 -9.02 -4.82 -4.10
C ALA A 81 -9.17 -3.61 -5.02
N GLY A 82 -9.28 -3.85 -6.33
CA GLY A 82 -9.53 -2.81 -7.34
C GLY A 82 -8.27 -2.09 -7.85
N LEU A 83 -7.09 -2.51 -7.43
CA LEU A 83 -5.82 -1.85 -7.76
C LEU A 83 -4.96 -2.61 -8.78
N ASP A 84 -5.42 -3.75 -9.28
CA ASP A 84 -4.60 -4.64 -10.13
C ASP A 84 -4.16 -3.93 -11.42
N GLY A 85 -5.06 -3.21 -12.08
CA GLY A 85 -4.75 -2.44 -13.30
C GLY A 85 -3.77 -1.31 -13.04
N LEU A 86 -3.94 -0.57 -11.95
CA LEU A 86 -3.02 0.50 -11.56
C LEU A 86 -1.64 -0.06 -11.18
N ALA A 87 -1.60 -1.16 -10.43
CA ALA A 87 -0.35 -1.83 -10.07
C ALA A 87 0.39 -2.33 -11.32
N ALA A 88 -0.32 -2.92 -12.27
CA ALA A 88 0.24 -3.35 -13.56
C ALA A 88 0.81 -2.17 -14.36
N ALA A 89 0.09 -1.04 -14.43
CA ALA A 89 0.57 0.17 -15.11
C ALA A 89 1.84 0.73 -14.45
N VAL A 90 1.88 0.78 -13.11
CA VAL A 90 3.08 1.21 -12.36
C VAL A 90 4.27 0.27 -12.62
N VAL A 91 4.05 -1.05 -12.64
CA VAL A 91 5.09 -2.04 -12.94
C VAL A 91 5.61 -1.85 -14.36
N ALA A 92 4.73 -1.68 -15.34
CA ALA A 92 5.10 -1.44 -16.73
C ALA A 92 5.88 -0.14 -16.91
N ALA A 93 5.41 0.95 -16.30
CA ALA A 93 6.06 2.25 -16.38
C ALA A 93 7.48 2.26 -15.82
N THR A 94 7.71 1.49 -14.77
CA THR A 94 9.01 1.44 -14.09
C THR A 94 9.81 0.18 -14.42
N ALA A 95 9.47 -0.52 -15.52
CA ALA A 95 10.22 -1.69 -15.99
C ALA A 95 11.71 -1.35 -16.19
N GLY A 96 12.59 -2.23 -15.73
CA GLY A 96 14.04 -2.02 -15.80
C GLY A 96 14.63 -1.06 -14.76
N ILE A 97 13.82 -0.49 -13.87
CA ILE A 97 14.28 0.34 -12.75
C ILE A 97 14.15 -0.43 -11.45
N GLY A 98 15.23 -0.50 -10.67
CA GLY A 98 15.28 -1.21 -9.40
C GLY A 98 15.19 -2.73 -9.56
N GLU A 99 14.74 -3.40 -8.51
CA GLU A 99 14.57 -4.85 -8.53
C GLU A 99 13.46 -5.28 -9.51
N PRO A 100 13.66 -6.36 -10.28
CA PRO A 100 12.59 -6.90 -11.11
C PRO A 100 11.38 -7.25 -10.24
N GLY A 101 10.20 -6.96 -10.75
CA GLY A 101 8.96 -7.39 -10.11
C GLY A 101 8.95 -8.92 -9.95
N GLY A 102 8.60 -9.41 -8.77
CA GLY A 102 8.51 -10.86 -8.57
C GLY A 102 7.35 -11.47 -9.36
N ASP A 103 7.43 -12.77 -9.68
CA ASP A 103 6.41 -13.54 -10.40
C ASP A 103 5.09 -13.74 -9.61
N ARG A 104 5.01 -13.17 -8.42
CA ARG A 104 3.81 -13.31 -7.58
C ARG A 104 2.73 -12.34 -8.02
N PRO A 105 1.47 -12.80 -8.12
CA PRO A 105 0.34 -11.91 -8.37
C PRO A 105 0.31 -10.77 -7.35
N PHE A 106 -0.06 -9.59 -7.82
CA PHE A 106 -0.30 -8.44 -6.95
C PHE A 106 -1.35 -8.80 -5.87
N ARG A 107 -1.09 -8.39 -4.64
CA ARG A 107 -2.01 -8.55 -3.51
C ARG A 107 -2.07 -7.25 -2.75
N GLY A 108 -2.98 -6.38 -3.13
CA GLY A 108 -3.22 -5.12 -2.44
C GLY A 108 -3.58 -5.37 -0.96
N HIS A 109 -2.88 -4.71 -0.07
CA HIS A 109 -3.17 -4.79 1.36
C HIS A 109 -2.64 -3.58 2.13
N LEU A 110 -3.34 -3.23 3.19
CA LEU A 110 -2.91 -2.28 4.19
C LEU A 110 -2.39 -3.04 5.41
N THR A 111 -1.14 -2.82 5.78
CA THR A 111 -0.55 -3.46 6.96
C THR A 111 -1.00 -2.76 8.24
N LEU A 112 -1.68 -3.51 9.12
CA LEU A 112 -2.14 -3.02 10.42
C LEU A 112 -1.16 -3.34 11.54
N ALA A 113 -0.55 -4.53 11.52
CA ALA A 113 0.44 -4.94 12.51
C ALA A 113 1.44 -5.96 11.95
N ARG A 114 2.60 -6.02 12.58
CA ARG A 114 3.58 -7.08 12.37
C ARG A 114 3.69 -7.94 13.61
N VAL A 115 3.60 -9.25 13.42
CA VAL A 115 3.72 -10.27 14.47
C VAL A 115 5.10 -10.86 14.41
N ARG A 116 5.88 -10.73 15.48
CA ARG A 116 7.21 -11.31 15.59
C ARG A 116 7.16 -12.81 15.81
N ARG A 117 8.25 -13.51 15.57
CA ARG A 117 8.39 -14.93 15.88
C ARG A 117 8.04 -15.18 17.35
N GLY A 118 7.13 -16.14 17.61
CA GLY A 118 6.61 -16.40 18.95
C GLY A 118 5.42 -15.53 19.38
N GLY A 119 5.07 -14.48 18.65
CA GLY A 119 3.84 -13.73 18.82
C GLY A 119 2.63 -14.42 18.20
N SER A 120 1.42 -13.94 18.52
CA SER A 120 0.17 -14.51 18.00
C SER A 120 -0.78 -13.43 17.48
N ALA A 121 -1.28 -13.66 16.26
CA ALA A 121 -2.36 -12.86 15.67
C ALA A 121 -3.75 -13.30 16.14
N ARG A 122 -3.87 -14.36 16.96
CA ARG A 122 -5.15 -14.89 17.42
C ARG A 122 -5.96 -13.80 18.13
N GLY A 123 -7.24 -13.64 17.73
CA GLY A 123 -8.12 -12.60 18.25
C GLY A 123 -7.83 -11.18 17.76
N LEU A 124 -6.94 -11.03 16.76
CA LEU A 124 -6.73 -9.78 16.01
C LEU A 124 -7.43 -9.83 14.64
N LEU A 125 -7.90 -11.00 14.24
CA LEU A 125 -8.47 -11.26 12.92
C LEU A 125 -10.01 -11.22 12.98
N GLY A 126 -10.62 -11.00 11.81
CA GLY A 126 -12.07 -11.09 11.64
C GLY A 126 -12.85 -9.80 11.92
N GLU A 127 -12.21 -8.75 12.45
CA GLU A 127 -12.87 -7.46 12.61
C GLU A 127 -13.25 -6.89 11.24
N GLU A 128 -14.48 -6.42 11.12
CA GLU A 128 -15.03 -6.01 9.83
C GLU A 128 -14.76 -4.53 9.55
N LEU A 129 -14.33 -4.28 8.34
CA LEU A 129 -14.25 -2.95 7.75
C LEU A 129 -14.41 -3.12 6.24
N ASP A 130 -15.34 -2.40 5.65
CA ASP A 130 -15.59 -2.43 4.21
C ASP A 130 -15.85 -0.99 3.74
N ARG A 131 -14.92 -0.47 2.94
CA ARG A 131 -14.98 0.89 2.40
C ARG A 131 -14.46 0.91 0.99
N THR A 132 -15.07 1.72 0.15
CA THR A 132 -14.65 1.99 -1.22
C THR A 132 -14.25 3.45 -1.35
N PHE A 133 -13.18 3.73 -2.09
CA PHE A 133 -12.70 5.08 -2.32
C PHE A 133 -12.03 5.23 -3.69
N ALA A 134 -12.15 6.42 -4.25
CA ALA A 134 -11.44 6.76 -5.47
C ALA A 134 -9.97 7.03 -5.18
N VAL A 135 -9.09 6.35 -5.92
CA VAL A 135 -7.65 6.61 -5.86
C VAL A 135 -7.35 7.77 -6.80
N ARG A 136 -6.68 8.80 -6.29
CA ARG A 136 -6.39 10.04 -7.02
C ARG A 136 -4.93 10.18 -7.42
N GLU A 137 -4.04 9.50 -6.72
CA GLU A 137 -2.60 9.66 -6.88
C GLU A 137 -1.82 8.43 -6.44
N VAL A 138 -0.59 8.34 -6.91
CA VAL A 138 0.43 7.42 -6.42
C VAL A 138 1.62 8.20 -5.91
N ALA A 139 2.31 7.68 -4.91
CA ALA A 139 3.50 8.29 -4.35
C ALA A 139 4.74 7.41 -4.53
N LEU A 140 5.86 8.01 -4.91
CA LEU A 140 7.17 7.41 -4.74
C LEU A 140 7.63 7.64 -3.31
N VAL A 141 7.85 6.57 -2.58
CA VAL A 141 8.16 6.63 -1.16
C VAL A 141 9.49 5.94 -0.88
N ARG A 142 10.35 6.60 -0.10
CA ARG A 142 11.57 6.02 0.46
C ARG A 142 11.28 5.48 1.85
N SER A 143 11.70 4.24 2.08
CA SER A 143 11.59 3.60 3.40
C SER A 143 12.91 3.76 4.15
N HIS A 144 12.86 4.36 5.32
CA HIS A 144 13.98 4.44 6.24
C HIS A 144 13.85 3.31 7.27
N LEU A 145 14.68 2.28 7.10
CA LEU A 145 14.73 1.13 7.99
C LEU A 145 15.85 1.33 9.02
N GLY A 146 15.55 1.09 10.29
CA GLY A 146 16.52 1.25 11.38
C GLY A 146 16.10 0.43 12.61
N ALA A 147 16.72 0.71 13.78
CA ALA A 147 16.38 0.04 15.03
C ALA A 147 14.95 0.31 15.53
N GLY A 148 14.31 1.35 15.01
CA GLY A 148 12.94 1.78 15.34
C GLY A 148 11.88 1.32 14.34
N PRO A 149 10.68 1.90 14.45
CA PRO A 149 9.63 1.77 13.42
C PRO A 149 10.10 2.31 12.07
N ALA A 150 9.72 1.65 10.97
CA ALA A 150 9.98 2.17 9.63
C ALA A 150 9.36 3.57 9.47
N ARG A 151 10.11 4.49 8.89
CA ARG A 151 9.63 5.82 8.50
C ARG A 151 9.56 5.89 7.00
N TYR A 152 8.56 6.58 6.50
CA TYR A 152 8.30 6.75 5.08
C TYR A 152 8.41 8.21 4.71
N GLU A 153 9.20 8.49 3.68
CA GLU A 153 9.41 9.82 3.12
C GLU A 153 8.83 9.83 1.71
N VAL A 154 7.88 10.73 1.45
CA VAL A 154 7.33 10.92 0.11
C VAL A 154 8.32 11.75 -0.70
N LEU A 155 8.84 11.17 -1.77
CA LEU A 155 9.79 11.82 -2.69
C LEU A 155 9.09 12.50 -3.86
N HIS A 156 7.97 11.93 -4.32
CA HIS A 156 7.21 12.42 -5.45
C HIS A 156 5.77 11.93 -5.40
N VAL A 157 4.85 12.75 -5.88
CA VAL A 157 3.42 12.42 -6.02
C VAL A 157 3.02 12.61 -7.47
N ARG A 158 2.36 11.60 -8.05
CA ARG A 158 1.80 11.64 -9.40
C ARG A 158 0.29 11.40 -9.35
N GLY A 159 -0.48 12.40 -9.79
CA GLY A 159 -1.92 12.27 -9.96
C GLY A 159 -2.27 11.22 -11.01
N LEU A 160 -3.40 10.52 -10.84
CA LEU A 160 -3.89 9.57 -11.83
C LEU A 160 -4.60 10.27 -12.98
N ASP A 161 -4.54 9.66 -14.15
CA ASP A 161 -5.24 10.16 -15.33
C ASP A 161 -6.77 9.88 -15.16
N PRO A 162 -7.63 10.82 -15.54
CA PRO A 162 -9.06 10.61 -15.45
C PRO A 162 -9.48 9.40 -16.29
N ALA A 163 -10.53 8.71 -15.85
CA ALA A 163 -11.10 7.66 -16.67
C ALA A 163 -11.47 8.24 -18.05
N PRO A 164 -11.20 7.54 -19.17
CA PRO A 164 -11.63 7.98 -20.47
C PRO A 164 -13.14 8.24 -20.41
N SER A 165 -13.55 9.45 -20.77
CA SER A 165 -14.97 9.79 -20.87
C SER A 165 -15.62 8.74 -21.76
N ALA A 166 -16.59 8.00 -21.24
CA ALA A 166 -17.42 7.14 -22.06
C ALA A 166 -18.04 8.06 -23.10
N GLY A 167 -17.55 7.98 -24.34
CA GLY A 167 -18.03 8.78 -25.45
C GLY A 167 -19.53 8.62 -25.59
N ALA A 168 -20.22 9.73 -25.72
CA ALA A 168 -21.63 9.81 -26.07
C ALA A 168 -21.90 9.21 -27.44
#